data_5ec0d27232eebbf7d994a3145a9478ee
#
_entry.id   5ec0d27232eebbf7d994a3145a9478ee
#
_cell.length_a   1.000
_cell.length_b   1.000
_cell.length_c   1.000
_cell.angle_alpha   90.00
_cell.angle_beta   90.00
_cell.angle_gamma   90.00
#
_symmetry.space_group_name_H-M   'P 1'
#
loop_
_entity.id
_entity.type
_entity.pdbx_description
1 polymer ?
#
loop_
_entity_poly.entity_id
_entity_poly.type
_entity_poly.pdbx_seq_one_letter_code
_entity_poly.pdbx_strand_id
1 'polypeptide(L)'
;MRLSDYVIKYLKDNYQVDTIFTVSGGGCIFLVDSLSNIDGVKYIATHHEQAASIAAEGYARMHEKLGACVVTSGPGGTNAITGVLGAWLDSIPMIVISGQVNKEMTTNYTNLSSLRQLGDQEFNIVESVKNMTKYAVQVNDPLEIKYHLDVACKLATSRRPGPVWLDIPLNVQSADINPDELHGCSSLFGTSLVKCYDVIVDDVVNKISESKKPLLIVGNGIRLSKGIDELHKFLEKTNMPVISAVNGNDLVNDDYEGYVGRFGTHAQICANTLLSEADLVLSIGSRLYVRQTGYNFKGFAENAYKIYVDVDLNELNKPTLYPDLKVYSDAKYFLERILNKDVKKTDQEWLQYCSTKYKETPRVLDRHRTKTDFVSHYHFIETLGSMLKADDHVITSDGTANVATMQVLKLKGKQRLITNTGNAPMGYGLPAAIGAASTGIPIICLEGDGSLHLNVQELQTIKHYNLPIKLILLNNDGYTSIKISQKAFFNGKFVASEKNSGVSFPNFNKLINAYELPYASIKNHSGMEETLREFLTLKGPAVLEVFTDPEEYHEPKVVAKLGSDGKFIPGNLQDIKWLE
;
A
#
# COMPACT_ATOMS: atom_id res chain seq x y z
N MET A 1 -22.03 17.09 -26.05
CA MET A 1 -20.89 16.15 -26.12
C MET A 1 -21.31 14.80 -25.55
N ARG A 2 -20.65 13.72 -25.98
CA ARG A 2 -20.98 12.39 -25.45
C ARG A 2 -20.66 12.30 -23.95
N LEU A 3 -21.54 11.65 -23.16
CA LEU A 3 -21.37 11.52 -21.70
C LEU A 3 -20.04 10.87 -21.33
N SER A 4 -19.63 9.80 -22.03
CA SER A 4 -18.35 9.13 -21.78
C SER A 4 -17.14 10.06 -21.98
N ASP A 5 -17.15 10.97 -22.96
CA ASP A 5 -16.11 11.98 -23.15
C ASP A 5 -16.11 12.98 -21.97
N TYR A 6 -17.30 13.37 -21.49
CA TYR A 6 -17.45 14.23 -20.34
C TYR A 6 -16.84 13.61 -19.06
N VAL A 7 -17.07 12.32 -18.82
CA VAL A 7 -16.54 11.59 -17.67
C VAL A 7 -15.01 11.66 -17.64
N ILE A 8 -14.34 11.32 -18.75
CA ILE A 8 -12.88 11.32 -18.83
C ILE A 8 -12.33 12.76 -18.72
N LYS A 9 -12.96 13.72 -19.40
CA LYS A 9 -12.60 15.13 -19.30
C LYS A 9 -12.76 15.65 -17.87
N TYR A 10 -13.84 15.30 -17.17
CA TYR A 10 -14.08 15.71 -15.79
C TYR A 10 -12.98 15.26 -14.84
N LEU A 11 -12.56 13.97 -14.93
CA LEU A 11 -11.48 13.42 -14.11
C LEU A 11 -10.15 14.14 -14.35
N LYS A 12 -9.83 14.42 -15.60
CA LYS A 12 -8.63 15.15 -15.97
C LYS A 12 -8.65 16.59 -15.43
N ASP A 13 -9.71 17.34 -15.73
CA ASP A 13 -9.74 18.79 -15.47
C ASP A 13 -9.88 19.11 -13.97
N ASN A 14 -10.61 18.29 -13.21
CA ASN A 14 -10.90 18.55 -11.79
C ASN A 14 -10.00 17.79 -10.82
N TYR A 15 -9.46 16.63 -11.23
CA TYR A 15 -8.66 15.77 -10.35
C TYR A 15 -7.28 15.44 -10.90
N GLN A 16 -6.90 16.05 -12.04
CA GLN A 16 -5.57 15.89 -12.66
C GLN A 16 -5.22 14.42 -12.95
N VAL A 17 -6.24 13.61 -13.28
CA VAL A 17 -6.05 12.24 -13.72
C VAL A 17 -5.51 12.26 -15.14
N ASP A 18 -4.23 11.96 -15.30
CA ASP A 18 -3.53 11.97 -16.59
C ASP A 18 -3.29 10.56 -17.15
N THR A 19 -3.52 9.53 -16.35
CA THR A 19 -3.34 8.13 -16.74
C THR A 19 -4.48 7.27 -16.21
N ILE A 20 -5.10 6.47 -17.09
CA ILE A 20 -6.21 5.56 -16.75
C ILE A 20 -5.82 4.14 -17.15
N PHE A 21 -6.08 3.17 -16.28
CA PHE A 21 -5.77 1.76 -16.51
C PHE A 21 -7.04 1.03 -16.96
N THR A 22 -6.94 0.11 -17.93
CA THR A 22 -8.13 -0.50 -18.52
C THR A 22 -7.87 -1.89 -19.08
N VAL A 23 -8.93 -2.69 -19.09
CA VAL A 23 -9.12 -3.82 -20.01
C VAL A 23 -10.39 -3.51 -20.80
N SER A 24 -10.28 -3.47 -22.12
CA SER A 24 -11.42 -3.15 -22.99
C SER A 24 -12.47 -4.26 -23.00
N GLY A 25 -13.72 -3.89 -23.24
CA GLY A 25 -14.83 -4.85 -23.38
C GLY A 25 -16.11 -4.20 -23.88
N GLY A 26 -17.08 -5.01 -24.29
CA GLY A 26 -18.32 -4.53 -24.89
C GLY A 26 -19.11 -3.56 -24.00
N GLY A 27 -19.20 -3.86 -22.69
CA GLY A 27 -19.96 -3.03 -21.74
C GLY A 27 -19.37 -1.65 -21.48
N CYS A 28 -18.08 -1.40 -21.77
CA CYS A 28 -17.41 -0.11 -21.57
C CYS A 28 -16.90 0.53 -22.88
N ILE A 29 -17.42 0.12 -24.02
CA ILE A 29 -16.84 0.50 -25.31
C ILE A 29 -16.77 2.02 -25.55
N PHE A 30 -17.78 2.79 -25.14
CA PHE A 30 -17.78 4.25 -25.27
C PHE A 30 -16.82 4.93 -24.28
N LEU A 31 -16.68 4.37 -23.08
CA LEU A 31 -15.71 4.85 -22.08
C LEU A 31 -14.28 4.64 -22.58
N VAL A 32 -13.98 3.47 -23.14
CA VAL A 32 -12.65 3.16 -23.70
C VAL A 32 -12.33 4.02 -24.91
N ASP A 33 -13.30 4.21 -25.84
CA ASP A 33 -13.15 5.14 -26.97
C ASP A 33 -12.81 6.56 -26.48
N SER A 34 -13.45 7.03 -25.42
CA SER A 34 -13.22 8.35 -24.84
C SER A 34 -11.80 8.55 -24.30
N LEU A 35 -11.08 7.47 -23.94
CA LEU A 35 -9.68 7.58 -23.50
C LEU A 35 -8.75 8.12 -24.60
N SER A 36 -9.10 7.91 -25.86
CA SER A 36 -8.35 8.43 -27.02
C SER A 36 -8.81 9.80 -27.49
N ASN A 37 -9.98 10.26 -27.05
CA ASN A 37 -10.59 11.50 -27.53
C ASN A 37 -10.23 12.73 -26.67
N ILE A 38 -9.69 12.49 -25.45
CA ILE A 38 -9.40 13.59 -24.52
C ILE A 38 -7.90 13.83 -24.46
N ASP A 39 -7.47 14.95 -25.03
CA ASP A 39 -6.07 15.36 -25.03
C ASP A 39 -5.50 15.43 -23.61
N GLY A 40 -4.27 14.93 -23.43
CA GLY A 40 -3.56 14.95 -22.17
C GLY A 40 -3.98 13.84 -21.18
N VAL A 41 -4.82 12.90 -21.60
CA VAL A 41 -5.07 11.64 -20.90
C VAL A 41 -4.36 10.51 -21.66
N LYS A 42 -3.60 9.71 -20.91
CA LYS A 42 -3.00 8.47 -21.40
C LYS A 42 -3.79 7.29 -20.86
N TYR A 43 -3.73 6.17 -21.55
CA TYR A 43 -4.23 4.92 -21.00
C TYR A 43 -3.15 3.83 -21.06
N ILE A 44 -3.23 2.91 -20.12
CA ILE A 44 -2.44 1.68 -20.12
C ILE A 44 -3.43 0.51 -20.14
N ALA A 45 -3.41 -0.23 -21.22
CA ALA A 45 -4.17 -1.47 -21.35
C ALA A 45 -3.38 -2.59 -20.65
N THR A 46 -3.98 -3.16 -19.62
CA THR A 46 -3.46 -4.34 -18.90
C THR A 46 -4.07 -5.61 -19.50
N HIS A 47 -3.55 -6.77 -19.10
CA HIS A 47 -4.07 -8.06 -19.56
C HIS A 47 -5.06 -8.70 -18.56
N HIS A 48 -5.28 -8.05 -17.42
CA HIS A 48 -6.25 -8.47 -16.40
C HIS A 48 -6.77 -7.25 -15.62
N GLU A 49 -8.04 -7.23 -15.26
CA GLU A 49 -8.66 -6.11 -14.55
C GLU A 49 -8.18 -5.99 -13.09
N GLN A 50 -7.75 -7.08 -12.48
CA GLN A 50 -7.03 -7.04 -11.21
C GLN A 50 -5.76 -6.17 -11.34
N ALA A 51 -5.02 -6.36 -12.42
CA ALA A 51 -3.84 -5.55 -12.69
C ALA A 51 -4.20 -4.09 -12.97
N ALA A 52 -5.29 -3.81 -13.70
CA ALA A 52 -5.76 -2.44 -13.93
C ALA A 52 -6.09 -1.71 -12.62
N SER A 53 -6.85 -2.35 -11.72
CA SER A 53 -7.21 -1.76 -10.43
C SER A 53 -6.03 -1.61 -9.48
N ILE A 54 -5.10 -2.58 -9.44
CA ILE A 54 -3.86 -2.46 -8.65
C ILE A 54 -2.94 -1.38 -9.24
N ALA A 55 -2.87 -1.25 -10.56
CA ALA A 55 -2.09 -0.19 -11.20
C ALA A 55 -2.66 1.21 -10.89
N ALA A 56 -3.98 1.36 -10.88
CA ALA A 56 -4.63 2.60 -10.43
C ALA A 56 -4.29 2.93 -8.96
N GLU A 57 -4.25 1.92 -8.10
CA GLU A 57 -3.84 2.07 -6.69
C GLU A 57 -2.36 2.45 -6.58
N GLY A 58 -1.46 1.77 -7.31
CA GLY A 58 -0.03 2.08 -7.34
C GLY A 58 0.27 3.48 -7.88
N TYR A 59 -0.47 3.92 -8.91
CA TYR A 59 -0.44 5.29 -9.42
C TYR A 59 -0.84 6.29 -8.33
N ALA A 60 -1.96 6.03 -7.63
CA ALA A 60 -2.44 6.93 -6.59
C ALA A 60 -1.45 7.09 -5.43
N ARG A 61 -0.79 6.00 -5.02
CA ARG A 61 0.25 6.04 -3.98
C ARG A 61 1.48 6.81 -4.42
N MET A 62 1.96 6.57 -5.63
CA MET A 62 3.19 7.19 -6.12
C MET A 62 3.03 8.67 -6.41
N HIS A 63 1.95 9.04 -7.08
CA HIS A 63 1.72 10.41 -7.55
C HIS A 63 0.87 11.26 -6.60
N GLU A 64 0.36 10.67 -5.50
CA GLU A 64 -0.52 11.32 -4.52
C GLU A 64 -1.75 11.98 -5.17
N LYS A 65 -2.30 11.33 -6.19
CA LYS A 65 -3.47 11.73 -6.98
C LYS A 65 -4.59 10.70 -6.87
N LEU A 66 -5.74 11.02 -7.45
CA LEU A 66 -6.82 10.06 -7.65
C LEU A 66 -6.40 9.02 -8.70
N GLY A 67 -6.37 7.74 -8.34
CA GLY A 67 -6.17 6.64 -9.29
C GLY A 67 -7.47 6.33 -10.03
N ALA A 68 -7.39 5.95 -11.30
CA ALA A 68 -8.57 5.65 -12.09
C ALA A 68 -8.40 4.39 -12.94
N CYS A 69 -9.42 3.52 -12.95
CA CYS A 69 -9.49 2.41 -13.90
C CYS A 69 -10.88 2.31 -14.53
N VAL A 70 -10.91 1.85 -15.78
CA VAL A 70 -12.12 1.58 -16.57
C VAL A 70 -12.16 0.09 -16.89
N VAL A 71 -13.28 -0.57 -16.57
CA VAL A 71 -13.48 -2.01 -16.79
C VAL A 71 -14.86 -2.29 -17.40
N THR A 72 -15.01 -3.46 -18.00
CA THR A 72 -16.29 -3.85 -18.61
C THR A 72 -17.27 -4.43 -17.58
N SER A 73 -18.48 -4.75 -18.01
CA SER A 73 -19.53 -5.44 -17.23
C SER A 73 -19.10 -6.85 -16.80
N GLY A 74 -19.81 -7.41 -15.84
CA GLY A 74 -19.64 -8.79 -15.39
C GLY A 74 -18.23 -9.10 -14.90
N PRO A 75 -17.46 -9.94 -15.63
CA PRO A 75 -16.12 -10.34 -15.21
C PRO A 75 -15.15 -9.16 -15.08
N GLY A 76 -15.30 -8.09 -15.86
CA GLY A 76 -14.46 -6.90 -15.74
C GLY A 76 -14.56 -6.26 -14.36
N GLY A 77 -15.79 -6.05 -13.88
CA GLY A 77 -16.02 -5.54 -12.53
C GLY A 77 -15.54 -6.51 -11.45
N THR A 78 -15.91 -7.79 -11.54
CA THR A 78 -15.56 -8.77 -10.49
C THR A 78 -14.06 -9.04 -10.40
N ASN A 79 -13.32 -9.03 -11.50
CA ASN A 79 -11.87 -9.18 -11.50
C ASN A 79 -11.14 -7.97 -10.85
N ALA A 80 -11.70 -6.76 -10.91
CA ALA A 80 -11.10 -5.56 -10.33
C ALA A 80 -11.18 -5.50 -8.80
N ILE A 81 -12.01 -6.31 -8.14
CA ILE A 81 -12.33 -6.23 -6.71
C ILE A 81 -11.08 -6.30 -5.82
N THR A 82 -10.10 -7.13 -6.14
CA THR A 82 -8.90 -7.30 -5.31
C THR A 82 -8.12 -5.99 -5.13
N GLY A 83 -7.91 -5.23 -6.21
CA GLY A 83 -7.25 -3.92 -6.13
C GLY A 83 -8.09 -2.89 -5.38
N VAL A 84 -9.41 -2.91 -5.56
CA VAL A 84 -10.34 -2.03 -4.84
C VAL A 84 -10.31 -2.30 -3.33
N LEU A 85 -10.32 -3.56 -2.92
CA LEU A 85 -10.21 -3.93 -1.51
C LEU A 85 -8.87 -3.47 -0.92
N GLY A 86 -7.77 -3.59 -1.69
CA GLY A 86 -6.46 -3.08 -1.29
C GLY A 86 -6.48 -1.57 -1.04
N ALA A 87 -7.05 -0.80 -1.97
CA ALA A 87 -7.22 0.64 -1.83
C ALA A 87 -8.12 1.02 -0.64
N TRP A 88 -9.21 0.26 -0.40
CA TRP A 88 -10.09 0.46 0.75
C TRP A 88 -9.38 0.32 2.08
N LEU A 89 -8.67 -0.80 2.27
CA LEU A 89 -8.01 -1.11 3.53
C LEU A 89 -6.84 -0.16 3.83
N ASP A 90 -6.14 0.30 2.81
CA ASP A 90 -5.00 1.22 2.98
C ASP A 90 -5.35 2.70 2.73
N SER A 91 -6.65 3.00 2.55
CA SER A 91 -7.17 4.37 2.44
C SER A 91 -6.62 5.13 1.22
N ILE A 92 -6.54 4.48 0.06
CA ILE A 92 -6.01 5.05 -1.18
C ILE A 92 -7.14 5.60 -2.05
N PRO A 93 -7.07 6.86 -2.49
CA PRO A 93 -8.09 7.46 -3.33
C PRO A 93 -8.10 6.82 -4.73
N MET A 94 -9.21 6.20 -5.10
CA MET A 94 -9.36 5.55 -6.39
C MET A 94 -10.80 5.65 -6.90
N ILE A 95 -10.98 5.82 -8.21
CA ILE A 95 -12.26 5.67 -8.88
C ILE A 95 -12.22 4.50 -9.85
N VAL A 96 -13.18 3.60 -9.74
CA VAL A 96 -13.46 2.57 -10.73
C VAL A 96 -14.70 2.99 -11.51
N ILE A 97 -14.61 2.92 -12.83
CA ILE A 97 -15.74 3.12 -13.73
C ILE A 97 -15.97 1.82 -14.47
N SER A 98 -17.06 1.13 -14.16
CA SER A 98 -17.48 -0.04 -14.93
C SER A 98 -18.50 0.34 -15.98
N GLY A 99 -18.38 -0.28 -17.13
CA GLY A 99 -19.47 -0.30 -18.09
C GLY A 99 -20.51 -1.35 -17.73
N GLN A 100 -21.71 -1.19 -18.25
CA GLN A 100 -22.83 -2.10 -18.05
C GLN A 100 -23.61 -2.26 -19.36
N VAL A 101 -24.44 -3.27 -19.45
CA VAL A 101 -25.44 -3.39 -20.54
C VAL A 101 -26.39 -2.19 -20.54
N ASN A 102 -27.26 -2.03 -21.53
CA ASN A 102 -28.30 -0.99 -21.49
C ASN A 102 -29.09 -1.10 -20.18
N LYS A 103 -29.45 0.02 -19.59
CA LYS A 103 -30.09 0.07 -18.25
C LYS A 103 -31.37 -0.81 -18.17
N GLU A 104 -32.15 -0.88 -19.26
CA GLU A 104 -33.36 -1.67 -19.36
C GLU A 104 -33.11 -3.19 -19.34
N MET A 105 -31.85 -3.59 -19.58
CA MET A 105 -31.38 -4.97 -19.57
C MET A 105 -30.66 -5.34 -18.28
N THR A 106 -30.74 -4.48 -17.25
CA THR A 106 -30.20 -4.79 -15.91
C THR A 106 -31.28 -5.40 -15.01
N THR A 107 -30.88 -6.28 -14.11
CA THR A 107 -31.79 -6.88 -13.11
C THR A 107 -32.41 -5.81 -12.22
N ASN A 108 -31.68 -4.75 -11.90
CA ASN A 108 -32.17 -3.62 -11.10
C ASN A 108 -33.36 -2.88 -11.75
N TYR A 109 -33.45 -2.90 -13.07
CA TYR A 109 -34.54 -2.24 -13.79
C TYR A 109 -35.87 -3.00 -13.69
N THR A 110 -35.81 -4.33 -13.48
CA THR A 110 -37.00 -5.20 -13.53
C THR A 110 -37.82 -5.25 -12.24
N ASN A 111 -37.30 -4.81 -11.11
CA ASN A 111 -37.86 -5.02 -9.76
C ASN A 111 -38.04 -6.51 -9.37
N LEU A 112 -37.37 -7.43 -10.05
CA LEU A 112 -37.39 -8.87 -9.75
C LEU A 112 -36.19 -9.24 -8.88
N SER A 113 -36.34 -9.20 -7.58
CA SER A 113 -35.25 -9.36 -6.59
C SER A 113 -34.51 -10.70 -6.65
N SER A 114 -35.11 -11.73 -7.25
CA SER A 114 -34.51 -13.08 -7.40
C SER A 114 -33.91 -13.35 -8.79
N LEU A 115 -34.02 -12.40 -9.70
CA LEU A 115 -33.46 -12.56 -11.03
C LEU A 115 -31.95 -12.45 -10.96
N ARG A 116 -31.22 -13.47 -11.46
CA ARG A 116 -29.75 -13.51 -11.40
C ARG A 116 -29.08 -12.71 -12.52
N GLN A 117 -29.69 -12.68 -13.69
CA GLN A 117 -29.17 -12.02 -14.89
C GLN A 117 -30.30 -11.75 -15.88
N LEU A 118 -30.25 -10.61 -16.57
CA LEU A 118 -31.16 -10.26 -17.67
C LEU A 118 -30.40 -10.03 -18.96
N GLY A 119 -29.44 -9.09 -18.97
CA GLY A 119 -28.61 -8.80 -20.12
C GLY A 119 -27.39 -9.72 -20.21
N ASP A 120 -26.74 -9.73 -21.37
CA ASP A 120 -25.53 -10.52 -21.58
C ASP A 120 -24.37 -9.99 -20.76
N GLN A 121 -23.73 -10.85 -19.93
CA GLN A 121 -22.67 -10.48 -18.99
C GLN A 121 -23.09 -9.40 -17.95
N GLU A 122 -24.39 -9.16 -17.80
CA GLU A 122 -24.91 -8.26 -16.77
C GLU A 122 -24.65 -8.85 -15.37
N PHE A 123 -24.23 -7.98 -14.46
CA PHE A 123 -24.07 -8.28 -13.05
C PHE A 123 -24.23 -7.00 -12.23
N ASN A 124 -24.95 -7.08 -11.11
CA ASN A 124 -25.09 -5.94 -10.17
C ASN A 124 -23.81 -5.80 -9.33
N ILE A 125 -22.80 -5.19 -9.91
CA ILE A 125 -21.51 -4.98 -9.24
C ILE A 125 -21.61 -4.01 -8.06
N VAL A 126 -22.52 -3.04 -8.12
CA VAL A 126 -22.70 -2.02 -7.08
C VAL A 126 -22.96 -2.65 -5.71
N GLU A 127 -23.87 -3.62 -5.63
CA GLU A 127 -24.15 -4.31 -4.37
C GLU A 127 -22.93 -5.10 -3.85
N SER A 128 -22.11 -5.64 -4.73
CA SER A 128 -20.94 -6.43 -4.36
C SER A 128 -19.80 -5.56 -3.79
N VAL A 129 -19.68 -4.31 -4.20
CA VAL A 129 -18.58 -3.42 -3.80
C VAL A 129 -18.96 -2.42 -2.69
N LYS A 130 -20.20 -2.38 -2.25
CA LYS A 130 -20.69 -1.47 -1.20
C LYS A 130 -19.83 -1.44 0.06
N ASN A 131 -19.35 -2.61 0.51
CA ASN A 131 -18.61 -2.73 1.77
C ASN A 131 -17.11 -2.38 1.62
N MET A 132 -16.65 -2.09 0.41
CA MET A 132 -15.26 -1.74 0.11
C MET A 132 -15.13 -0.45 -0.70
N THR A 133 -16.18 0.37 -0.70
CA THR A 133 -16.18 1.68 -1.38
C THR A 133 -16.87 2.73 -0.51
N LYS A 134 -16.44 3.98 -0.65
CA LYS A 134 -17.09 5.12 0.01
C LYS A 134 -18.37 5.55 -0.70
N TYR A 135 -18.48 5.22 -1.97
CA TYR A 135 -19.63 5.47 -2.82
C TYR A 135 -19.64 4.46 -3.96
N ALA A 136 -20.79 3.86 -4.19
CA ALA A 136 -21.02 2.99 -5.34
C ALA A 136 -22.43 3.21 -5.89
N VAL A 137 -22.56 3.45 -7.18
CA VAL A 137 -23.86 3.72 -7.82
C VAL A 137 -23.86 3.29 -9.29
N GLN A 138 -25.01 2.80 -9.75
CA GLN A 138 -25.32 2.68 -11.17
C GLN A 138 -25.94 4.00 -11.66
N VAL A 139 -25.31 4.65 -12.63
CA VAL A 139 -25.78 5.93 -13.19
C VAL A 139 -26.85 5.65 -14.24
N ASN A 140 -28.10 5.90 -13.91
CA ASN A 140 -29.26 5.58 -14.78
C ASN A 140 -29.81 6.77 -15.58
N ASP A 141 -29.51 8.00 -15.15
CA ASP A 141 -29.88 9.23 -15.84
C ASP A 141 -28.62 9.96 -16.31
N PRO A 142 -28.47 10.19 -17.63
CA PRO A 142 -27.33 10.95 -18.15
C PRO A 142 -27.17 12.36 -17.54
N LEU A 143 -28.25 13.01 -17.13
CA LEU A 143 -28.21 14.35 -16.55
C LEU A 143 -27.67 14.38 -15.11
N GLU A 144 -27.63 13.23 -14.42
CA GLU A 144 -27.06 13.10 -13.08
C GLU A 144 -25.56 12.82 -13.06
N ILE A 145 -24.91 12.64 -14.22
CA ILE A 145 -23.50 12.22 -14.27
C ILE A 145 -22.57 13.18 -13.51
N LYS A 146 -22.75 14.49 -13.63
CA LYS A 146 -21.94 15.47 -12.90
C LYS A 146 -22.13 15.38 -11.40
N TYR A 147 -23.36 15.18 -10.95
CA TYR A 147 -23.68 14.98 -9.53
C TYR A 147 -22.93 13.76 -8.99
N HIS A 148 -23.00 12.62 -9.67
CA HIS A 148 -22.34 11.39 -9.25
C HIS A 148 -20.80 11.49 -9.28
N LEU A 149 -20.22 12.17 -10.28
CA LEU A 149 -18.79 12.43 -10.33
C LEU A 149 -18.33 13.35 -9.19
N ASP A 150 -19.07 14.42 -8.90
CA ASP A 150 -18.80 15.33 -7.78
C ASP A 150 -18.82 14.57 -6.44
N VAL A 151 -19.85 13.77 -6.21
CA VAL A 151 -20.00 12.97 -4.98
C VAL A 151 -18.86 11.94 -4.88
N ALA A 152 -18.67 11.15 -5.91
CA ALA A 152 -17.67 10.08 -5.94
C ALA A 152 -16.26 10.62 -5.69
N CYS A 153 -15.81 11.58 -6.48
CA CYS A 153 -14.45 12.09 -6.39
C CYS A 153 -14.18 12.88 -5.09
N LYS A 154 -15.17 13.68 -4.61
CA LYS A 154 -15.06 14.36 -3.32
C LYS A 154 -14.95 13.36 -2.16
N LEU A 155 -15.76 12.30 -2.16
CA LEU A 155 -15.67 11.24 -1.13
C LEU A 155 -14.34 10.48 -1.24
N ALA A 156 -13.89 10.12 -2.44
CA ALA A 156 -12.65 9.39 -2.63
C ALA A 156 -11.44 10.11 -2.05
N THR A 157 -11.40 11.45 -2.11
CA THR A 157 -10.24 12.28 -1.78
C THR A 157 -10.34 13.03 -0.45
N SER A 158 -11.46 12.93 0.26
CA SER A 158 -11.68 13.71 1.50
C SER A 158 -11.55 12.87 2.77
N ARG A 159 -11.14 13.51 3.87
CA ARG A 159 -10.96 12.90 5.19
C ARG A 159 -10.05 11.68 5.13
N ARG A 160 -10.60 10.50 5.48
CA ARG A 160 -9.96 9.22 5.20
C ARG A 160 -10.25 8.86 3.75
N PRO A 161 -9.29 8.94 2.82
CA PRO A 161 -9.51 8.61 1.40
C PRO A 161 -9.93 7.16 1.21
N GLY A 162 -10.40 6.82 0.02
CA GLY A 162 -10.75 5.45 -0.31
C GLY A 162 -11.40 5.34 -1.69
N PRO A 163 -11.62 4.11 -2.17
CA PRO A 163 -12.19 3.87 -3.49
C PRO A 163 -13.66 4.24 -3.58
N VAL A 164 -14.07 4.56 -4.80
CA VAL A 164 -15.46 4.78 -5.21
C VAL A 164 -15.72 4.06 -6.54
N TRP A 165 -17.00 3.81 -6.84
CA TRP A 165 -17.39 3.04 -8.03
C TRP A 165 -18.59 3.65 -8.74
N LEU A 166 -18.46 3.92 -10.05
CA LEU A 166 -19.56 4.30 -10.92
C LEU A 166 -19.78 3.20 -11.97
N ASP A 167 -20.98 2.62 -12.01
CA ASP A 167 -21.40 1.64 -13.01
C ASP A 167 -22.29 2.35 -14.03
N ILE A 168 -21.86 2.42 -15.31
CA ILE A 168 -22.49 3.28 -16.30
C ILE A 168 -23.01 2.41 -17.48
N PRO A 169 -24.35 2.27 -17.64
CA PRO A 169 -24.94 1.54 -18.75
C PRO A 169 -24.60 2.11 -20.13
N LEU A 170 -24.53 1.23 -21.15
CA LEU A 170 -24.14 1.57 -22.53
C LEU A 170 -24.94 2.74 -23.11
N ASN A 171 -26.28 2.71 -22.96
CA ASN A 171 -27.13 3.77 -23.46
C ASN A 171 -26.97 5.10 -22.69
N VAL A 172 -26.45 5.06 -21.45
CA VAL A 172 -26.06 6.24 -20.70
C VAL A 172 -24.68 6.75 -21.15
N GLN A 173 -23.70 5.83 -21.36
CA GLN A 173 -22.37 6.18 -21.88
C GLN A 173 -22.43 6.93 -23.21
N SER A 174 -23.34 6.49 -24.11
CA SER A 174 -23.47 7.03 -25.47
C SER A 174 -24.36 8.27 -25.58
N ALA A 175 -25.04 8.66 -24.48
CA ALA A 175 -25.96 9.78 -24.51
C ALA A 175 -25.23 11.12 -24.82
N ASP A 176 -25.85 11.95 -25.65
CA ASP A 176 -25.43 13.33 -25.84
C ASP A 176 -25.95 14.20 -24.69
N ILE A 177 -25.06 14.94 -24.08
CA ILE A 177 -25.35 15.85 -22.97
C ILE A 177 -24.85 17.27 -23.27
N ASN A 178 -25.52 18.27 -22.67
CA ASN A 178 -25.02 19.63 -22.62
C ASN A 178 -24.37 19.84 -21.23
N PRO A 179 -23.02 20.00 -21.15
CA PRO A 179 -22.33 20.18 -19.87
C PRO A 179 -22.81 21.38 -19.04
N ASP A 180 -23.33 22.44 -19.71
CA ASP A 180 -23.79 23.66 -19.04
C ASP A 180 -25.13 23.45 -18.33
N GLU A 181 -25.88 22.43 -18.69
CA GLU A 181 -27.18 22.08 -18.08
C GLU A 181 -27.03 21.08 -16.93
N LEU A 182 -25.82 20.53 -16.73
CA LEU A 182 -25.60 19.53 -15.69
C LEU A 182 -25.51 20.15 -14.31
N HIS A 183 -26.29 19.63 -13.38
CA HIS A 183 -26.26 20.04 -11.98
C HIS A 183 -25.25 19.19 -11.18
N GLY A 184 -24.32 19.89 -10.53
CA GLY A 184 -23.34 19.26 -9.64
C GLY A 184 -23.78 19.23 -8.18
N CYS A 185 -22.98 18.57 -7.34
CA CYS A 185 -23.14 18.59 -5.89
C CYS A 185 -22.40 19.79 -5.29
N SER A 186 -23.09 20.85 -4.93
CA SER A 186 -22.50 22.09 -4.37
C SER A 186 -21.96 21.88 -2.94
N SER A 187 -22.61 21.04 -2.13
CA SER A 187 -22.17 20.73 -0.77
C SER A 187 -22.39 19.25 -0.47
N LEU A 188 -21.38 18.61 0.12
CA LEU A 188 -21.45 17.21 0.51
C LEU A 188 -21.11 17.08 2.00
N PHE A 189 -22.07 16.57 2.77
CA PHE A 189 -21.85 16.26 4.18
C PHE A 189 -20.72 15.22 4.32
N GLY A 190 -19.84 15.43 5.29
CA GLY A 190 -18.77 14.47 5.58
C GLY A 190 -17.48 14.66 4.78
N THR A 191 -17.36 15.70 3.95
CA THR A 191 -16.11 16.02 3.22
C THR A 191 -15.32 17.17 3.87
N SER A 192 -15.88 17.84 4.88
CA SER A 192 -15.20 18.93 5.59
C SER A 192 -13.98 18.43 6.37
N LEU A 193 -12.98 19.30 6.50
CA LEU A 193 -11.79 19.05 7.30
C LEU A 193 -12.15 18.76 8.76
N VAL A 194 -11.59 17.70 9.32
CA VAL A 194 -11.76 17.36 10.74
C VAL A 194 -10.76 18.16 11.56
N LYS A 195 -11.28 18.96 12.50
CA LYS A 195 -10.49 19.89 13.32
C LYS A 195 -10.63 19.56 14.80
N CYS A 196 -9.52 19.38 15.51
CA CYS A 196 -9.52 19.30 16.96
C CYS A 196 -9.60 20.70 17.59
N TYR A 197 -10.00 20.76 18.86
CA TYR A 197 -10.00 21.98 19.66
C TYR A 197 -8.61 22.28 20.21
N ASP A 198 -8.27 23.56 20.38
CA ASP A 198 -6.97 23.99 20.90
C ASP A 198 -6.68 23.47 22.31
N VAL A 199 -7.69 23.34 23.16
CA VAL A 199 -7.55 22.75 24.49
C VAL A 199 -7.00 21.33 24.46
N ILE A 200 -7.39 20.53 23.46
CA ILE A 200 -6.87 19.17 23.28
C ILE A 200 -5.39 19.22 22.84
N VAL A 201 -5.04 20.19 21.99
CA VAL A 201 -3.63 20.39 21.59
C VAL A 201 -2.79 20.82 22.79
N ASP A 202 -3.31 21.68 23.68
CA ASP A 202 -2.66 22.08 24.92
C ASP A 202 -2.45 20.90 25.87
N ASP A 203 -3.43 19.99 25.99
CA ASP A 203 -3.29 18.75 26.75
C ASP A 203 -2.17 17.87 26.20
N VAL A 204 -2.07 17.73 24.86
CA VAL A 204 -0.98 16.99 24.21
C VAL A 204 0.37 17.63 24.53
N VAL A 205 0.49 18.97 24.42
CA VAL A 205 1.72 19.71 24.73
C VAL A 205 2.14 19.51 26.19
N ASN A 206 1.19 19.56 27.11
CA ASN A 206 1.45 19.33 28.54
C ASN A 206 1.99 17.91 28.77
N LYS A 207 1.37 16.89 28.14
CA LYS A 207 1.83 15.49 28.25
C LYS A 207 3.24 15.29 27.67
N ILE A 208 3.54 15.90 26.52
CA ILE A 208 4.89 15.88 25.96
C ILE A 208 5.90 16.54 26.94
N SER A 209 5.50 17.64 27.58
CA SER A 209 6.39 18.37 28.52
C SER A 209 6.68 17.60 29.80
N GLU A 210 5.70 16.77 30.26
CA GLU A 210 5.85 15.88 31.42
C GLU A 210 6.71 14.66 31.15
N SER A 211 6.78 14.23 29.87
CA SER A 211 7.47 13.00 29.44
C SER A 211 8.98 13.14 29.47
N LYS A 212 9.67 12.06 29.86
CA LYS A 212 11.12 11.90 29.79
C LYS A 212 11.56 11.04 28.60
N LYS A 213 10.69 10.15 28.15
CA LYS A 213 10.97 9.19 27.08
C LYS A 213 9.89 9.20 25.98
N PRO A 214 9.62 10.38 25.38
CA PRO A 214 8.59 10.48 24.35
C PRO A 214 9.02 9.75 23.07
N LEU A 215 8.05 9.10 22.39
CA LEU A 215 8.24 8.42 21.11
C LEU A 215 7.10 8.77 20.16
N LEU A 216 7.44 9.15 18.93
CA LEU A 216 6.48 9.43 17.87
C LEU A 216 6.27 8.19 16.97
N ILE A 217 5.02 7.88 16.68
CA ILE A 217 4.63 6.92 15.61
C ILE A 217 4.07 7.72 14.43
N VAL A 218 4.70 7.59 13.26
CA VAL A 218 4.23 8.23 12.03
C VAL A 218 3.52 7.22 11.13
N GLY A 219 2.32 7.57 10.67
CA GLY A 219 1.51 6.75 9.77
C GLY A 219 1.17 7.47 8.47
N ASN A 220 0.69 6.71 7.47
CA ASN A 220 0.39 7.23 6.13
C ASN A 220 -0.68 8.34 6.11
N GLY A 221 -1.49 8.47 7.16
CA GLY A 221 -2.45 9.58 7.31
C GLY A 221 -1.80 10.96 7.22
N ILE A 222 -0.53 11.09 7.61
CA ILE A 222 0.25 12.32 7.46
C ILE A 222 0.44 12.66 5.98
N ARG A 223 0.81 11.69 5.15
CA ARG A 223 0.94 11.89 3.68
C ARG A 223 -0.42 12.18 3.04
N LEU A 224 -1.43 11.39 3.39
CA LEU A 224 -2.78 11.54 2.84
C LEU A 224 -3.40 12.90 3.16
N SER A 225 -3.05 13.49 4.31
CA SER A 225 -3.45 14.86 4.69
C SER A 225 -2.55 15.95 4.10
N LYS A 226 -1.48 15.59 3.34
CA LYS A 226 -0.46 16.53 2.83
C LYS A 226 0.32 17.25 3.96
N GLY A 227 0.59 16.57 5.07
CA GLY A 227 1.21 17.12 6.28
C GLY A 227 2.68 16.75 6.48
N ILE A 228 3.42 16.36 5.42
CA ILE A 228 4.83 15.91 5.52
C ILE A 228 5.74 17.06 5.96
N ASP A 229 5.56 18.25 5.38
CA ASP A 229 6.38 19.42 5.74
C ASP A 229 6.15 19.83 7.20
N GLU A 230 4.92 19.75 7.69
CA GLU A 230 4.56 20.02 9.07
C GLU A 230 5.15 18.97 10.03
N LEU A 231 5.19 17.68 9.60
CA LEU A 231 5.88 16.63 10.35
C LEU A 231 7.37 16.95 10.51
N HIS A 232 8.06 17.31 9.45
CA HIS A 232 9.49 17.61 9.50
C HIS A 232 9.78 18.84 10.41
N LYS A 233 8.98 19.90 10.31
CA LYS A 233 9.06 21.05 11.24
C LYS A 233 8.82 20.64 12.69
N PHE A 234 7.87 19.72 12.93
CA PHE A 234 7.62 19.21 14.28
C PHE A 234 8.83 18.43 14.83
N LEU A 235 9.45 17.58 13.99
CA LEU A 235 10.66 16.86 14.37
C LEU A 235 11.85 17.79 14.64
N GLU A 236 12.06 18.81 13.80
CA GLU A 236 13.10 19.84 14.02
C GLU A 236 12.87 20.62 15.33
N LYS A 237 11.59 20.92 15.62
CA LYS A 237 11.23 21.65 16.84
C LYS A 237 11.43 20.83 18.11
N THR A 238 11.12 19.53 18.07
CA THR A 238 11.03 18.68 19.27
C THR A 238 12.21 17.72 19.44
N ASN A 239 12.95 17.39 18.38
CA ASN A 239 13.95 16.32 18.35
C ASN A 239 13.40 14.97 18.86
N MET A 240 12.08 14.71 18.70
CA MET A 240 11.45 13.51 19.22
C MET A 240 11.90 12.27 18.44
N PRO A 241 12.34 11.19 19.12
CA PRO A 241 12.58 9.92 18.45
C PRO A 241 11.34 9.42 17.75
N VAL A 242 11.51 8.83 16.55
CA VAL A 242 10.41 8.45 15.68
C VAL A 242 10.55 7.01 15.16
N ILE A 243 9.46 6.25 15.25
CA ILE A 243 9.28 4.97 14.59
C ILE A 243 8.19 5.09 13.54
N SER A 244 8.31 4.33 12.47
CA SER A 244 7.33 4.40 11.38
C SER A 244 6.44 3.17 11.29
N ALA A 245 5.16 3.43 11.03
CA ALA A 245 4.21 2.43 10.60
C ALA A 245 4.55 1.92 9.18
N VAL A 246 4.08 0.73 8.80
CA VAL A 246 4.45 0.10 7.52
C VAL A 246 4.17 1.01 6.32
N ASN A 247 2.99 1.58 6.20
CA ASN A 247 2.65 2.48 5.08
C ASN A 247 3.13 3.94 5.29
N GLY A 248 3.73 4.25 6.44
CA GLY A 248 4.39 5.53 6.74
C GLY A 248 5.91 5.43 6.79
N ASN A 249 6.47 4.34 6.26
CA ASN A 249 7.88 3.98 6.39
C ASN A 249 8.85 4.93 5.68
N ASP A 250 8.37 5.74 4.75
CA ASP A 250 9.11 6.69 3.93
C ASP A 250 8.77 8.17 4.27
N LEU A 251 8.12 8.43 5.40
CA LEU A 251 7.82 9.79 5.88
C LEU A 251 9.02 10.45 6.56
N VAL A 252 9.88 9.63 7.14
CA VAL A 252 11.12 10.06 7.79
C VAL A 252 12.23 9.12 7.34
N ASN A 253 13.35 9.69 6.90
CA ASN A 253 14.49 8.93 6.41
C ASN A 253 15.36 8.38 7.54
N ASP A 254 16.12 7.32 7.24
CA ASP A 254 17.12 6.75 8.14
C ASP A 254 18.27 7.75 8.48
N ASP A 255 18.41 8.84 7.73
CA ASP A 255 19.41 9.89 7.97
C ASP A 255 19.01 10.86 9.10
N TYR A 256 17.73 10.88 9.53
CA TYR A 256 17.31 11.67 10.68
C TYR A 256 17.81 11.02 11.97
N GLU A 257 18.53 11.76 12.81
CA GLU A 257 19.17 11.26 14.04
C GLU A 257 18.19 10.55 14.98
N GLY A 258 16.96 11.05 15.05
CA GLY A 258 15.88 10.49 15.87
C GLY A 258 15.11 9.36 15.21
N TYR A 259 15.42 8.96 13.95
CA TYR A 259 14.74 7.83 13.34
C TYR A 259 15.26 6.51 13.93
N VAL A 260 14.37 5.71 14.50
CA VAL A 260 14.74 4.50 15.23
C VAL A 260 14.02 3.24 14.74
N GLY A 261 13.53 3.28 13.50
CA GLY A 261 13.14 2.11 12.73
C GLY A 261 11.64 1.91 12.54
N ARG A 262 11.29 0.72 12.10
CA ARG A 262 9.93 0.25 11.80
C ARG A 262 9.50 -0.74 12.86
N PHE A 263 8.30 -0.58 13.42
CA PHE A 263 7.77 -1.43 14.48
C PHE A 263 6.69 -2.39 13.99
N GLY A 264 6.46 -3.48 14.72
CA GLY A 264 5.43 -4.47 14.43
C GLY A 264 5.86 -5.91 14.70
N THR A 265 5.04 -6.87 14.28
CA THR A 265 5.29 -8.30 14.50
C THR A 265 6.44 -8.88 13.66
N HIS A 266 6.71 -8.30 12.48
CA HIS A 266 7.84 -8.60 11.60
C HIS A 266 8.54 -7.28 11.29
N ALA A 267 9.34 -6.79 12.21
CA ALA A 267 9.86 -5.45 12.20
C ALA A 267 11.31 -5.42 12.72
N GLN A 268 11.80 -4.26 13.08
CA GLN A 268 13.15 -4.09 13.61
C GLN A 268 13.13 -4.18 15.15
N ILE A 269 14.06 -4.94 15.71
CA ILE A 269 14.16 -5.17 17.16
C ILE A 269 14.24 -3.84 17.92
N CYS A 270 15.07 -2.90 17.44
CA CYS A 270 15.26 -1.62 18.08
C CYS A 270 13.94 -0.84 18.28
N ALA A 271 13.12 -0.73 17.20
CA ALA A 271 11.86 0.01 17.24
C ALA A 271 10.87 -0.58 18.26
N ASN A 272 10.74 -1.91 18.30
CA ASN A 272 9.86 -2.58 19.27
C ASN A 272 10.36 -2.44 20.71
N THR A 273 11.68 -2.49 20.92
CA THR A 273 12.28 -2.30 22.24
C THR A 273 12.04 -0.87 22.75
N LEU A 274 12.35 0.14 21.93
CA LEU A 274 12.14 1.54 22.31
C LEU A 274 10.67 1.87 22.54
N LEU A 275 9.76 1.24 21.78
CA LEU A 275 8.32 1.37 22.01
C LEU A 275 7.90 0.87 23.40
N SER A 276 8.52 -0.21 23.90
CA SER A 276 8.23 -0.74 25.24
C SER A 276 8.86 0.06 26.37
N GLU A 277 9.93 0.83 26.09
CA GLU A 277 10.66 1.65 27.04
C GLU A 277 10.12 3.09 27.14
N ALA A 278 9.29 3.51 26.16
CA ALA A 278 8.71 4.84 26.11
C ALA A 278 7.72 5.08 27.26
N ASP A 279 7.69 6.28 27.81
CA ASP A 279 6.72 6.73 28.82
C ASP A 279 5.56 7.54 28.18
N LEU A 280 5.73 7.99 26.93
CA LEU A 280 4.72 8.63 26.11
C LEU A 280 4.83 8.15 24.67
N VAL A 281 3.71 7.77 24.06
CA VAL A 281 3.59 7.45 22.64
C VAL A 281 2.59 8.39 21.99
N LEU A 282 3.07 9.23 21.07
CA LEU A 282 2.24 10.06 20.20
C LEU A 282 2.14 9.37 18.82
N SER A 283 0.96 8.90 18.46
CA SER A 283 0.72 8.28 17.13
C SER A 283 -0.09 9.22 16.25
N ILE A 284 0.41 9.56 15.06
CA ILE A 284 -0.24 10.49 14.14
C ILE A 284 -0.52 9.78 12.82
N GLY A 285 -1.82 9.69 12.45
CA GLY A 285 -2.27 9.16 11.17
C GLY A 285 -1.92 7.67 10.94
N SER A 286 -1.80 6.90 12.01
CA SER A 286 -1.52 5.46 11.95
C SER A 286 -2.73 4.66 12.42
N ARG A 287 -3.25 3.79 11.54
CA ARG A 287 -4.35 2.88 11.86
C ARG A 287 -4.03 1.89 12.98
N LEU A 288 -2.75 1.63 13.27
CA LEU A 288 -2.31 0.68 14.30
C LEU A 288 -3.05 -0.67 14.20
N TYR A 289 -2.94 -1.33 13.05
CA TYR A 289 -3.58 -2.63 12.83
C TYR A 289 -2.76 -3.77 13.46
N VAL A 290 -3.32 -4.96 13.53
CA VAL A 290 -2.80 -6.09 14.34
C VAL A 290 -1.34 -6.47 14.03
N ARG A 291 -0.89 -6.39 12.78
CA ARG A 291 0.53 -6.64 12.46
C ARG A 291 1.48 -5.60 13.07
N GLN A 292 0.98 -4.42 13.41
CA GLN A 292 1.76 -3.38 14.08
C GLN A 292 1.68 -3.49 15.61
N THR A 293 0.48 -3.71 16.16
CA THR A 293 0.28 -3.76 17.61
C THR A 293 0.54 -5.13 18.22
N GLY A 294 0.64 -6.17 17.39
CA GLY A 294 0.67 -7.56 17.85
C GLY A 294 -0.72 -8.03 18.28
N TYR A 295 -0.82 -9.30 18.65
CA TYR A 295 -2.08 -9.92 19.11
C TYR A 295 -2.30 -9.75 20.61
N ASN A 296 -1.27 -9.37 21.38
CA ASN A 296 -1.42 -8.96 22.78
C ASN A 296 -1.67 -7.45 22.86
N PHE A 297 -2.90 -7.04 22.60
CA PHE A 297 -3.29 -5.62 22.49
C PHE A 297 -3.02 -4.81 23.77
N LYS A 298 -3.12 -5.45 24.95
CA LYS A 298 -2.87 -4.79 26.25
C LYS A 298 -1.39 -4.52 26.47
N GLY A 299 -0.52 -5.35 25.92
CA GLY A 299 0.93 -5.18 26.01
C GLY A 299 1.51 -4.16 25.03
N PHE A 300 0.69 -3.54 24.17
CA PHE A 300 1.17 -2.52 23.24
C PHE A 300 1.47 -1.23 23.98
N ALA A 301 2.76 -0.85 24.06
CA ALA A 301 3.23 0.34 24.77
C ALA A 301 2.60 0.49 26.17
N GLU A 302 2.60 -0.60 26.96
CA GLU A 302 1.84 -0.72 28.21
C GLU A 302 2.28 0.30 29.28
N ASN A 303 3.55 0.73 29.23
CA ASN A 303 4.14 1.68 30.17
C ASN A 303 3.98 3.15 29.74
N ALA A 304 3.47 3.39 28.53
CA ALA A 304 3.39 4.72 27.95
C ALA A 304 2.00 5.34 28.10
N TYR A 305 1.94 6.65 28.33
CA TYR A 305 0.74 7.43 28.06
C TYR A 305 0.52 7.54 26.56
N LYS A 306 -0.61 7.06 26.05
CA LYS A 306 -0.87 6.87 24.61
C LYS A 306 -1.79 7.96 24.07
N ILE A 307 -1.28 8.76 23.14
CA ILE A 307 -2.04 9.80 22.43
C ILE A 307 -2.18 9.39 20.97
N TYR A 308 -3.41 9.22 20.49
CA TYR A 308 -3.66 8.83 19.09
C TYR A 308 -4.42 9.92 18.36
N VAL A 309 -3.84 10.38 17.26
CA VAL A 309 -4.39 11.38 16.34
C VAL A 309 -4.84 10.68 15.07
N ASP A 310 -6.13 10.67 14.80
CA ASP A 310 -6.70 10.08 13.59
C ASP A 310 -7.94 10.85 13.12
N VAL A 311 -8.19 10.80 11.80
CA VAL A 311 -9.32 11.41 11.13
C VAL A 311 -10.59 10.53 11.19
N ASP A 312 -10.44 9.28 11.64
CA ASP A 312 -11.51 8.29 11.72
C ASP A 312 -11.78 7.91 13.18
N LEU A 313 -12.96 8.28 13.68
CA LEU A 313 -13.40 7.94 15.04
C LEU A 313 -13.49 6.43 15.28
N ASN A 314 -13.78 5.63 14.25
CA ASN A 314 -13.86 4.17 14.41
C ASN A 314 -12.47 3.58 14.68
N GLU A 315 -11.43 4.12 14.03
CA GLU A 315 -10.05 3.72 14.32
C GLU A 315 -9.63 4.08 15.75
N LEU A 316 -10.04 5.26 16.25
CA LEU A 316 -9.75 5.68 17.63
C LEU A 316 -10.54 4.87 18.69
N ASN A 317 -11.64 4.24 18.32
CA ASN A 317 -12.53 3.52 19.24
C ASN A 317 -12.49 1.99 19.07
N LYS A 318 -11.67 1.46 18.18
CA LYS A 318 -11.63 0.01 17.95
C LYS A 318 -11.13 -0.75 19.20
N PRO A 319 -11.61 -1.99 19.44
CA PRO A 319 -11.37 -2.71 20.71
C PRO A 319 -9.95 -3.21 20.90
N THR A 320 -9.08 -3.05 19.89
CA THR A 320 -7.67 -3.47 19.92
C THR A 320 -6.72 -2.34 20.31
N LEU A 321 -7.25 -1.15 20.60
CA LEU A 321 -6.46 0.02 21.02
C LEU A 321 -6.97 0.57 22.35
N TYR A 322 -6.03 1.04 23.16
CA TYR A 322 -6.31 1.61 24.47
C TYR A 322 -5.61 2.98 24.62
N PRO A 323 -6.02 4.02 23.84
CA PRO A 323 -5.46 5.35 23.98
C PRO A 323 -5.92 6.01 25.29
N ASP A 324 -5.01 6.72 25.95
CA ASP A 324 -5.31 7.56 27.12
C ASP A 324 -5.90 8.90 26.67
N LEU A 325 -5.46 9.40 25.50
CA LEU A 325 -6.01 10.60 24.87
C LEU A 325 -6.30 10.35 23.38
N LYS A 326 -7.55 10.58 22.98
CA LYS A 326 -8.01 10.48 21.58
C LYS A 326 -8.10 11.88 20.98
N VAL A 327 -7.38 12.10 19.89
CA VAL A 327 -7.40 13.36 19.14
C VAL A 327 -8.07 13.13 17.79
N TYR A 328 -9.36 13.46 17.70
CA TYR A 328 -10.10 13.39 16.44
C TYR A 328 -9.75 14.59 15.58
N SER A 329 -8.84 14.42 14.64
CA SER A 329 -8.33 15.49 13.78
C SER A 329 -7.70 14.97 12.50
N ASP A 330 -7.74 15.80 11.47
CA ASP A 330 -6.84 15.69 10.33
C ASP A 330 -5.38 15.83 10.82
N ALA A 331 -4.48 15.02 10.26
CA ALA A 331 -3.10 14.96 10.74
C ALA A 331 -2.33 16.27 10.45
N LYS A 332 -2.51 16.86 9.27
CA LYS A 332 -1.89 18.14 8.93
C LYS A 332 -2.41 19.26 9.82
N TYR A 333 -3.73 19.35 9.99
CA TYR A 333 -4.33 20.35 10.85
C TYR A 333 -3.81 20.25 12.29
N PHE A 334 -3.72 19.05 12.85
CA PHE A 334 -3.15 18.84 14.17
C PHE A 334 -1.69 19.30 14.24
N LEU A 335 -0.86 18.92 13.26
CA LEU A 335 0.54 19.34 13.19
C LEU A 335 0.69 20.86 13.08
N GLU A 336 -0.12 21.54 12.27
CA GLU A 336 -0.15 23.00 12.19
C GLU A 336 -0.49 23.65 13.54
N ARG A 337 -1.46 23.08 14.28
CA ARG A 337 -1.87 23.61 15.58
C ARG A 337 -0.79 23.43 16.65
N ILE A 338 -0.17 22.24 16.75
CA ILE A 338 0.85 21.96 17.75
C ILE A 338 2.15 22.73 17.47
N LEU A 339 2.48 23.00 16.20
CA LEU A 339 3.63 23.83 15.83
C LEU A 339 3.53 25.27 16.34
N ASN A 340 2.32 25.80 16.54
CA ASN A 340 2.08 27.13 17.08
C ASN A 340 2.15 27.18 18.62
N LYS A 341 2.41 26.05 19.29
CA LYS A 341 2.54 25.96 20.76
C LYS A 341 4.00 25.88 21.17
N ASP A 342 4.30 26.21 22.42
CA ASP A 342 5.62 25.99 23.00
C ASP A 342 5.76 24.53 23.43
N VAL A 343 6.33 23.71 22.54
CA VAL A 343 6.53 22.28 22.78
C VAL A 343 7.97 22.05 23.26
N LYS A 344 8.10 21.37 24.41
CA LYS A 344 9.40 21.00 24.96
C LYS A 344 10.21 20.14 23.99
N LYS A 345 11.48 20.42 23.84
CA LYS A 345 12.41 19.51 23.16
C LYS A 345 12.62 18.25 23.98
N THR A 346 12.77 17.14 23.30
CA THR A 346 13.15 15.86 23.90
C THR A 346 14.50 15.98 24.60
N ASP A 347 14.64 15.37 25.77
CA ASP A 347 15.88 15.34 26.51
C ASP A 347 16.98 14.66 25.67
N GLN A 348 18.15 15.32 25.58
CA GLN A 348 19.25 14.88 24.72
C GLN A 348 19.76 13.47 25.09
N GLU A 349 19.68 13.11 26.35
CA GLU A 349 20.07 11.78 26.85
C GLU A 349 19.18 10.67 26.23
N TRP A 350 17.85 10.90 26.19
CA TRP A 350 16.93 9.94 25.58
C TRP A 350 17.14 9.85 24.07
N LEU A 351 17.27 10.97 23.38
CA LEU A 351 17.53 10.98 21.93
C LEU A 351 18.81 10.21 21.59
N GLN A 352 19.90 10.48 22.32
CA GLN A 352 21.18 9.83 22.11
C GLN A 352 21.11 8.32 22.42
N TYR A 353 20.42 7.93 23.48
CA TYR A 353 20.18 6.53 23.80
C TYR A 353 19.45 5.82 22.65
N CYS A 354 18.36 6.40 22.16
CA CYS A 354 17.59 5.85 21.03
C CYS A 354 18.44 5.71 19.76
N SER A 355 19.17 6.74 19.39
CA SER A 355 20.06 6.76 18.22
C SER A 355 21.18 5.71 18.32
N THR A 356 21.82 5.60 19.49
CA THR A 356 22.87 4.61 19.75
C THR A 356 22.32 3.19 19.62
N LYS A 357 21.20 2.91 20.30
CA LYS A 357 20.55 1.60 20.24
C LYS A 357 20.16 1.19 18.82
N TYR A 358 19.70 2.15 18.01
CA TYR A 358 19.37 1.91 16.60
C TYR A 358 20.59 1.55 15.76
N LYS A 359 21.71 2.24 15.97
CA LYS A 359 22.98 1.99 15.27
C LYS A 359 23.60 0.64 15.65
N GLU A 360 23.48 0.25 16.91
CA GLU A 360 24.06 -0.99 17.45
C GLU A 360 23.21 -2.22 17.18
N THR A 361 21.90 -2.07 16.92
CA THR A 361 21.01 -3.20 16.64
C THR A 361 21.17 -3.66 15.19
N PRO A 362 21.68 -4.86 14.92
CA PRO A 362 21.91 -5.34 13.57
C PRO A 362 20.58 -5.59 12.84
N ARG A 363 20.52 -5.26 11.55
CA ARG A 363 19.41 -5.61 10.64
C ARG A 363 19.71 -6.86 9.82
N VAL A 364 20.98 -7.20 9.70
CA VAL A 364 21.49 -8.37 8.98
C VAL A 364 22.59 -8.99 9.84
N LEU A 365 22.54 -10.31 10.05
CA LEU A 365 23.52 -11.04 10.83
C LEU A 365 24.65 -11.58 9.93
N ASP A 366 25.80 -11.93 10.51
CA ASP A 366 26.93 -12.49 9.77
C ASP A 366 26.56 -13.80 9.06
N ARG A 367 25.72 -14.66 9.69
CA ARG A 367 25.21 -15.87 9.03
C ARG A 367 24.48 -15.62 7.72
N HIS A 368 23.85 -14.44 7.56
CA HIS A 368 23.19 -14.07 6.31
C HIS A 368 24.20 -13.68 5.23
N ARG A 369 25.34 -13.05 5.62
CA ARG A 369 26.38 -12.60 4.69
C ARG A 369 27.32 -13.73 4.26
N THR A 370 27.45 -14.78 5.06
CA THR A 370 28.40 -15.88 4.84
C THR A 370 27.81 -17.10 4.15
N LYS A 371 26.54 -17.07 3.72
CA LYS A 371 25.93 -18.15 2.93
C LYS A 371 26.67 -18.36 1.61
N THR A 372 26.81 -19.62 1.18
CA THR A 372 27.56 -20.00 -0.04
C THR A 372 26.67 -20.58 -1.14
N ASP A 373 25.62 -21.31 -0.79
CA ASP A 373 24.84 -22.10 -1.76
C ASP A 373 23.71 -21.30 -2.40
N PHE A 374 23.13 -20.37 -1.62
CA PHE A 374 22.05 -19.49 -2.04
C PHE A 374 22.32 -18.05 -1.63
N VAL A 375 21.52 -17.13 -2.16
CA VAL A 375 21.51 -15.74 -1.70
C VAL A 375 20.64 -15.63 -0.45
N SER A 376 21.16 -15.04 0.63
CA SER A 376 20.30 -14.58 1.73
C SER A 376 19.48 -13.38 1.26
N HIS A 377 18.17 -13.44 1.41
CA HIS A 377 17.33 -12.30 1.06
C HIS A 377 17.63 -11.05 1.92
N TYR A 378 18.12 -11.23 3.16
CA TYR A 378 18.56 -10.11 4.02
C TYR A 378 19.81 -9.44 3.49
N HIS A 379 20.85 -10.22 3.17
CA HIS A 379 22.09 -9.67 2.61
C HIS A 379 21.86 -9.05 1.22
N PHE A 380 20.98 -9.66 0.41
CA PHE A 380 20.60 -9.09 -0.88
C PHE A 380 19.94 -7.69 -0.74
N ILE A 381 18.98 -7.54 0.18
CA ILE A 381 18.30 -6.24 0.40
C ILE A 381 19.28 -5.20 0.98
N GLU A 382 20.20 -5.60 1.87
CA GLU A 382 21.26 -4.72 2.38
C GLU A 382 22.14 -4.19 1.24
N THR A 383 22.58 -5.10 0.36
CA THR A 383 23.41 -4.78 -0.81
C THR A 383 22.64 -3.90 -1.80
N LEU A 384 21.42 -4.25 -2.13
CA LEU A 384 20.54 -3.42 -2.98
C LEU A 384 20.41 -2.01 -2.41
N GLY A 385 20.08 -1.88 -1.12
CA GLY A 385 19.89 -0.58 -0.45
C GLY A 385 21.13 0.31 -0.49
N SER A 386 22.34 -0.29 -0.43
CA SER A 386 23.61 0.45 -0.55
C SER A 386 23.82 1.06 -1.95
N MET A 387 23.27 0.42 -2.99
CA MET A 387 23.43 0.83 -4.39
C MET A 387 22.33 1.76 -4.89
N LEU A 388 21.15 1.79 -4.23
CA LEU A 388 20.06 2.67 -4.60
C LEU A 388 20.46 4.14 -4.46
N LYS A 389 19.99 4.97 -5.38
CA LYS A 389 20.15 6.44 -5.34
C LYS A 389 19.07 7.06 -4.46
N ALA A 390 19.26 8.33 -4.10
CA ALA A 390 18.35 9.07 -3.22
C ALA A 390 16.94 9.33 -3.81
N ASP A 391 16.76 9.10 -5.09
CA ASP A 391 15.52 9.28 -5.85
C ASP A 391 14.99 7.96 -6.46
N ASP A 392 15.60 6.82 -6.15
CA ASP A 392 15.07 5.51 -6.56
C ASP A 392 13.85 5.14 -5.70
N HIS A 393 12.83 4.58 -6.33
CA HIS A 393 11.59 4.17 -5.66
C HIS A 393 11.45 2.65 -5.69
N VAL A 394 11.03 2.08 -4.57
CA VAL A 394 10.88 0.64 -4.40
C VAL A 394 9.42 0.28 -4.19
N ILE A 395 8.94 -0.72 -4.91
CA ILE A 395 7.63 -1.33 -4.71
C ILE A 395 7.82 -2.80 -4.39
N THR A 396 7.13 -3.29 -3.38
CA THR A 396 7.22 -4.70 -3.00
C THR A 396 5.86 -5.38 -3.09
N SER A 397 5.86 -6.64 -3.52
CA SER A 397 4.72 -7.53 -3.31
C SER A 397 4.65 -8.00 -1.86
N ASP A 398 3.80 -8.98 -1.56
CA ASP A 398 3.72 -9.61 -0.23
C ASP A 398 4.83 -10.67 -0.02
N GLY A 399 4.83 -11.32 1.14
CA GLY A 399 5.74 -12.41 1.50
C GLY A 399 7.17 -11.95 1.77
N THR A 400 8.16 -12.73 1.33
CA THR A 400 9.59 -12.48 1.56
C THR A 400 10.02 -11.12 1.06
N ALA A 401 9.55 -10.70 -0.12
CA ALA A 401 9.89 -9.41 -0.71
C ALA A 401 9.51 -8.24 0.21
N ASN A 402 8.30 -8.27 0.80
CA ASN A 402 7.86 -7.23 1.74
C ASN A 402 8.62 -7.33 3.07
N VAL A 403 8.61 -8.51 3.71
CA VAL A 403 9.13 -8.67 5.07
C VAL A 403 10.61 -8.31 5.14
N ALA A 404 11.44 -8.86 4.26
CA ALA A 404 12.87 -8.56 4.25
C ALA A 404 13.15 -7.08 3.96
N THR A 405 12.45 -6.50 2.98
CA THR A 405 12.64 -5.08 2.63
C THR A 405 12.25 -4.16 3.79
N MET A 406 11.13 -4.42 4.46
CA MET A 406 10.70 -3.63 5.63
C MET A 406 11.66 -3.76 6.81
N GLN A 407 12.35 -4.88 6.97
CA GLN A 407 13.29 -5.09 8.05
C GLN A 407 14.67 -4.48 7.79
N VAL A 408 15.13 -4.50 6.53
CA VAL A 408 16.52 -4.22 6.18
C VAL A 408 16.73 -2.89 5.46
N LEU A 409 15.88 -2.56 4.47
CA LEU A 409 16.13 -1.43 3.58
C LEU A 409 16.18 -0.10 4.35
N LYS A 410 17.31 0.60 4.24
CA LYS A 410 17.48 1.99 4.70
C LYS A 410 17.00 2.94 3.61
N LEU A 411 16.16 3.88 3.99
CA LEU A 411 15.64 4.90 3.08
C LEU A 411 16.42 6.21 3.23
N LYS A 412 16.69 6.85 2.10
CA LYS A 412 17.43 8.13 2.02
C LYS A 412 16.82 9.05 0.98
N GLY A 413 17.00 10.35 1.16
CA GLY A 413 16.56 11.36 0.21
C GLY A 413 15.04 11.32 -0.04
N LYS A 414 14.62 11.21 -1.30
CA LYS A 414 13.22 11.20 -1.73
C LYS A 414 12.69 9.80 -2.06
N GLN A 415 13.39 8.77 -1.61
CA GLN A 415 12.96 7.39 -1.86
C GLN A 415 11.56 7.13 -1.32
N ARG A 416 10.79 6.37 -2.09
CA ARG A 416 9.50 5.81 -1.67
C ARG A 416 9.63 4.30 -1.54
N LEU A 417 9.00 3.76 -0.50
CA LEU A 417 8.84 2.32 -0.33
C LEU A 417 7.35 2.01 -0.23
N ILE A 418 6.80 1.46 -1.29
CA ILE A 418 5.36 1.23 -1.45
C ILE A 418 5.05 -0.26 -1.34
N THR A 419 4.04 -0.59 -0.58
CA THR A 419 3.49 -1.94 -0.42
C THR A 419 2.01 -1.87 -0.07
N ASN A 420 1.27 -2.95 -0.29
CA ASN A 420 -0.10 -3.10 0.18
C ASN A 420 -0.12 -4.05 1.37
N THR A 421 -0.38 -3.54 2.55
CA THR A 421 -0.34 -4.34 3.79
C THR A 421 -1.71 -4.65 4.37
N GLY A 422 -2.73 -3.89 4.00
CA GLY A 422 -4.09 -4.11 4.47
C GLY A 422 -4.72 -5.36 3.89
N ASN A 423 -4.59 -5.56 2.60
CA ASN A 423 -5.06 -6.74 1.87
C ASN A 423 -3.94 -7.76 1.63
N ALA A 424 -2.72 -7.28 1.39
CA ALA A 424 -1.52 -8.06 1.11
C ALA A 424 -1.71 -9.14 0.03
N PRO A 425 -2.25 -8.81 -1.15
CA PRO A 425 -2.49 -9.82 -2.17
C PRO A 425 -1.19 -10.23 -2.85
N MET A 426 -1.01 -11.52 -3.08
CA MET A 426 -0.04 -11.99 -4.06
C MET A 426 -0.40 -11.42 -5.44
N GLY A 427 0.60 -11.14 -6.28
CA GLY A 427 0.41 -10.51 -7.59
C GLY A 427 0.30 -8.98 -7.56
N TYR A 428 0.58 -8.35 -6.42
CA TYR A 428 0.48 -6.89 -6.25
C TYR A 428 1.64 -6.12 -6.90
N GLY A 429 2.88 -6.58 -6.73
CA GLY A 429 4.08 -5.77 -6.98
C GLY A 429 4.18 -5.27 -8.42
N LEU A 430 4.10 -6.18 -9.40
CA LEU A 430 4.23 -5.81 -10.82
C LEU A 430 3.14 -4.85 -11.31
N PRO A 431 1.82 -5.08 -11.08
CA PRO A 431 0.80 -4.11 -11.45
C PRO A 431 0.95 -2.76 -10.74
N ALA A 432 1.27 -2.74 -9.45
CA ALA A 432 1.50 -1.49 -8.73
C ALA A 432 2.71 -0.71 -9.30
N ALA A 433 3.77 -1.42 -9.70
CA ALA A 433 4.92 -0.83 -10.37
C ALA A 433 4.53 -0.26 -11.75
N ILE A 434 3.64 -0.92 -12.51
CA ILE A 434 3.09 -0.38 -13.77
C ILE A 434 2.40 0.96 -13.51
N GLY A 435 1.55 1.02 -12.48
CA GLY A 435 0.88 2.26 -12.10
C GLY A 435 1.85 3.38 -11.73
N ALA A 436 2.81 3.09 -10.89
CA ALA A 436 3.82 4.05 -10.46
C ALA A 436 4.73 4.54 -11.60
N ALA A 437 5.13 3.63 -12.51
CA ALA A 437 6.02 3.94 -13.63
C ALA A 437 5.32 4.58 -14.84
N SER A 438 4.00 4.68 -14.83
CA SER A 438 3.18 5.14 -15.97
C SER A 438 3.52 6.55 -16.47
N THR A 439 4.08 7.38 -15.60
CA THR A 439 4.54 8.74 -15.95
C THR A 439 6.03 8.81 -16.34
N GLY A 440 6.72 7.66 -16.41
CA GLY A 440 8.14 7.57 -16.76
C GLY A 440 9.10 7.58 -15.56
N ILE A 441 8.59 7.50 -14.33
CA ILE A 441 9.41 7.39 -13.10
C ILE A 441 10.02 5.98 -13.04
N PRO A 442 11.35 5.84 -12.85
CA PRO A 442 11.98 4.54 -12.68
C PRO A 442 11.54 3.86 -11.38
N ILE A 443 11.18 2.58 -11.47
CA ILE A 443 10.72 1.79 -10.32
C ILE A 443 11.54 0.51 -10.19
N ILE A 444 11.94 0.20 -8.98
CA ILE A 444 12.50 -1.10 -8.58
C ILE A 444 11.37 -1.89 -7.94
N CYS A 445 10.96 -2.98 -8.59
CA CYS A 445 9.89 -3.85 -8.15
C CYS A 445 10.48 -5.14 -7.57
N LEU A 446 10.23 -5.40 -6.28
CA LEU A 446 10.60 -6.65 -5.62
C LEU A 446 9.40 -7.58 -5.59
N GLU A 447 9.51 -8.73 -6.22
CA GLU A 447 8.43 -9.70 -6.40
C GLU A 447 8.89 -11.10 -5.94
N GLY A 448 7.97 -11.92 -5.43
CA GLY A 448 8.23 -13.33 -5.16
C GLY A 448 7.87 -14.20 -6.38
N ASP A 449 8.46 -15.39 -6.47
CA ASP A 449 8.20 -16.37 -7.53
C ASP A 449 6.72 -16.73 -7.66
N GLY A 450 6.08 -17.06 -6.54
CA GLY A 450 4.64 -17.36 -6.53
C GLY A 450 3.76 -16.14 -6.76
N SER A 451 4.17 -14.97 -6.28
CA SER A 451 3.41 -13.74 -6.45
C SER A 451 3.42 -13.28 -7.91
N LEU A 452 4.55 -13.32 -8.60
CA LEU A 452 4.66 -12.97 -10.02
C LEU A 452 3.66 -13.76 -10.88
N HIS A 453 3.46 -15.05 -10.56
CA HIS A 453 2.57 -15.92 -11.33
C HIS A 453 1.11 -15.46 -11.38
N LEU A 454 0.65 -14.71 -10.39
CA LEU A 454 -0.74 -14.23 -10.34
C LEU A 454 -1.01 -13.06 -11.31
N ASN A 455 0.04 -12.39 -11.79
CA ASN A 455 -0.05 -11.32 -12.79
C ASN A 455 1.11 -11.37 -13.81
N VAL A 456 1.58 -12.58 -14.12
CA VAL A 456 2.72 -12.82 -15.01
C VAL A 456 2.52 -12.25 -16.42
N GLN A 457 1.28 -12.21 -16.91
CA GLN A 457 0.90 -11.63 -18.21
C GLN A 457 1.26 -10.13 -18.31
N GLU A 458 1.39 -9.44 -17.19
CA GLU A 458 1.75 -8.02 -17.17
C GLU A 458 3.23 -7.75 -17.53
N LEU A 459 4.03 -8.81 -17.66
CA LEU A 459 5.35 -8.72 -18.30
C LEU A 459 5.23 -8.19 -19.74
N GLN A 460 4.14 -8.56 -20.45
CA GLN A 460 3.87 -7.99 -21.78
C GLN A 460 3.53 -6.49 -21.69
N THR A 461 2.80 -6.08 -20.66
CA THR A 461 2.46 -4.66 -20.45
C THR A 461 3.72 -3.81 -20.25
N ILE A 462 4.65 -4.23 -19.37
CA ILE A 462 5.90 -3.47 -19.17
C ILE A 462 6.78 -3.44 -20.42
N LYS A 463 6.79 -4.52 -21.21
CA LYS A 463 7.49 -4.60 -22.49
C LYS A 463 6.87 -3.65 -23.52
N HIS A 464 5.55 -3.74 -23.72
CA HIS A 464 4.81 -2.98 -24.73
C HIS A 464 4.97 -1.46 -24.54
N TYR A 465 4.77 -0.98 -23.31
CA TYR A 465 4.88 0.45 -22.98
C TYR A 465 6.31 0.89 -22.65
N ASN A 466 7.29 -0.03 -22.72
CA ASN A 466 8.69 0.22 -22.35
C ASN A 466 8.82 0.94 -21.00
N LEU A 467 8.06 0.48 -19.99
CA LEU A 467 8.03 1.10 -18.67
C LEU A 467 9.37 0.93 -17.95
N PRO A 468 9.92 1.96 -17.30
CA PRO A 468 11.22 1.91 -16.66
C PRO A 468 11.19 1.13 -15.33
N ILE A 469 10.86 -0.16 -15.40
CA ILE A 469 10.71 -1.06 -14.24
C ILE A 469 11.88 -2.04 -14.21
N LYS A 470 12.59 -2.09 -13.08
CA LYS A 470 13.55 -3.13 -12.74
C LYS A 470 12.85 -4.15 -11.85
N LEU A 471 12.40 -5.26 -12.44
CA LEU A 471 11.76 -6.35 -11.71
C LEU A 471 12.83 -7.27 -11.12
N ILE A 472 12.89 -7.36 -9.81
CA ILE A 472 13.77 -8.26 -9.05
C ILE A 472 12.89 -9.38 -8.49
N LEU A 473 13.10 -10.58 -8.99
CA LEU A 473 12.35 -11.78 -8.63
C LEU A 473 13.12 -12.56 -7.56
N LEU A 474 12.61 -12.58 -6.34
CA LEU A 474 13.13 -13.42 -5.26
C LEU A 474 12.55 -14.83 -5.40
N ASN A 475 13.36 -15.73 -5.96
CA ASN A 475 12.97 -17.11 -6.21
C ASN A 475 13.44 -18.00 -5.05
N ASN A 476 12.50 -18.49 -4.24
CA ASN A 476 12.73 -19.43 -3.13
C ASN A 476 12.00 -20.77 -3.34
N ASP A 477 11.58 -21.06 -4.57
CA ASP A 477 10.93 -22.29 -5.04
C ASP A 477 9.71 -22.70 -4.18
N GLY A 478 8.84 -21.71 -3.87
CA GLY A 478 7.63 -22.00 -3.12
C GLY A 478 7.02 -20.83 -2.36
N TYR A 479 5.95 -21.12 -1.62
CA TYR A 479 5.28 -20.17 -0.74
C TYR A 479 5.92 -20.17 0.64
N THR A 480 7.10 -19.58 0.78
CA THR A 480 7.94 -19.67 2.00
C THR A 480 7.20 -19.22 3.26
N SER A 481 6.38 -18.16 3.21
CA SER A 481 5.58 -17.73 4.37
C SER A 481 4.62 -18.82 4.85
N ILE A 482 4.05 -19.59 3.90
CA ILE A 482 3.15 -20.70 4.20
C ILE A 482 3.94 -21.93 4.70
N LYS A 483 5.08 -22.24 4.06
CA LYS A 483 5.99 -23.32 4.50
C LYS A 483 6.43 -23.11 5.95
N ILE A 484 6.84 -21.89 6.32
CA ILE A 484 7.22 -21.53 7.69
C ILE A 484 6.06 -21.79 8.66
N SER A 485 4.84 -21.42 8.31
CA SER A 485 3.66 -21.66 9.14
C SER A 485 3.33 -23.15 9.24
N GLN A 486 3.39 -23.88 8.15
CA GLN A 486 3.13 -25.32 8.13
C GLN A 486 4.19 -26.09 8.92
N LYS A 487 5.45 -25.66 8.87
CA LYS A 487 6.53 -26.23 9.69
C LYS A 487 6.28 -26.00 11.18
N ALA A 488 5.83 -24.81 11.56
CA ALA A 488 5.58 -24.44 12.96
C ALA A 488 4.34 -25.11 13.55
N PHE A 489 3.23 -25.21 12.79
CA PHE A 489 1.94 -25.67 13.32
C PHE A 489 1.62 -27.13 13.00
N PHE A 490 2.21 -27.69 11.93
CA PHE A 490 1.84 -29.00 11.40
C PHE A 490 3.05 -29.95 11.24
N ASN A 491 4.11 -29.75 12.01
CA ASN A 491 5.33 -30.57 12.01
C ASN A 491 5.92 -30.78 10.62
N GLY A 492 5.86 -29.73 9.75
CA GLY A 492 6.41 -29.79 8.40
C GLY A 492 5.59 -30.59 7.41
N LYS A 493 4.31 -30.84 7.67
CA LYS A 493 3.39 -31.36 6.66
C LYS A 493 3.03 -30.25 5.66
N PHE A 494 3.69 -30.25 4.51
CA PHE A 494 3.47 -29.25 3.46
C PHE A 494 2.28 -29.63 2.59
N VAL A 495 1.39 -28.64 2.36
CA VAL A 495 0.21 -28.75 1.50
C VAL A 495 0.10 -27.50 0.64
N ALA A 496 0.09 -27.64 -0.67
CA ALA A 496 -0.06 -26.54 -1.64
C ALA A 496 0.93 -25.38 -1.42
N SER A 497 2.19 -25.67 -1.05
CA SER A 497 3.19 -24.66 -0.70
C SER A 497 4.57 -24.85 -1.34
N GLU A 498 4.84 -26.03 -1.91
CA GLU A 498 6.08 -26.37 -2.59
C GLU A 498 5.84 -27.42 -3.68
N LYS A 499 6.88 -27.76 -4.47
CA LYS A 499 6.81 -28.66 -5.61
C LYS A 499 6.20 -30.03 -5.27
N ASN A 500 6.63 -30.64 -4.17
CA ASN A 500 6.14 -31.95 -3.76
C ASN A 500 4.68 -31.93 -3.24
N SER A 501 4.17 -30.74 -2.94
CA SER A 501 2.79 -30.50 -2.46
C SER A 501 1.91 -29.77 -3.48
N GLY A 502 2.33 -29.73 -4.75
CA GLY A 502 1.52 -29.27 -5.88
C GLY A 502 1.78 -27.83 -6.36
N VAL A 503 2.78 -27.14 -5.83
CA VAL A 503 3.17 -25.79 -6.28
C VAL A 503 4.55 -25.83 -6.93
N SER A 504 4.61 -25.56 -8.22
CA SER A 504 5.87 -25.49 -8.97
C SER A 504 5.86 -24.32 -9.93
N PHE A 505 7.05 -23.85 -10.30
CA PHE A 505 7.22 -22.71 -11.20
C PHE A 505 7.95 -23.13 -12.47
N PRO A 506 7.74 -22.40 -13.58
CA PRO A 506 8.51 -22.64 -14.81
C PRO A 506 9.96 -22.18 -14.64
N ASN A 507 10.79 -22.51 -15.61
CA ASN A 507 12.10 -21.87 -15.73
C ASN A 507 11.89 -20.38 -16.09
N PHE A 508 12.15 -19.47 -15.15
CA PHE A 508 11.92 -18.03 -15.35
C PHE A 508 12.77 -17.43 -16.46
N ASN A 509 14.00 -17.93 -16.69
CA ASN A 509 14.80 -17.48 -17.83
C ASN A 509 14.07 -17.72 -19.16
N LYS A 510 13.50 -18.93 -19.36
CA LYS A 510 12.73 -19.23 -20.57
C LYS A 510 11.46 -18.39 -20.67
N LEU A 511 10.78 -18.20 -19.54
CA LEU A 511 9.56 -17.39 -19.47
C LEU A 511 9.84 -15.92 -19.81
N ILE A 512 10.85 -15.32 -19.20
CA ILE A 512 11.21 -13.91 -19.42
C ILE A 512 11.69 -13.67 -20.84
N ASN A 513 12.49 -14.62 -21.39
CA ASN A 513 12.91 -14.56 -22.79
C ASN A 513 11.73 -14.67 -23.77
N ALA A 514 10.67 -15.40 -23.44
CA ALA A 514 9.44 -15.44 -24.26
C ALA A 514 8.73 -14.08 -24.34
N TYR A 515 8.86 -13.24 -23.30
CA TYR A 515 8.42 -11.83 -23.31
C TYR A 515 9.46 -10.87 -23.90
N GLU A 516 10.60 -11.38 -24.39
CA GLU A 516 11.71 -10.58 -24.96
C GLU A 516 12.20 -9.49 -24.01
N LEU A 517 12.23 -9.75 -22.71
CA LEU A 517 12.77 -8.85 -21.70
C LEU A 517 14.23 -9.25 -21.39
N PRO A 518 15.13 -8.27 -21.15
CA PRO A 518 16.46 -8.54 -20.64
C PRO A 518 16.40 -9.32 -19.32
N TYR A 519 17.20 -10.37 -19.21
CA TYR A 519 17.23 -11.25 -18.04
C TYR A 519 18.66 -11.40 -17.51
N ALA A 520 18.80 -11.33 -16.19
CA ALA A 520 20.01 -11.69 -15.46
C ALA A 520 19.67 -12.58 -14.26
N SER A 521 20.64 -13.27 -13.68
CA SER A 521 20.40 -14.06 -12.47
C SER A 521 21.59 -14.04 -11.50
N ILE A 522 21.26 -14.12 -10.21
CA ILE A 522 22.20 -14.25 -9.10
C ILE A 522 21.86 -15.54 -8.35
N LYS A 523 22.83 -16.49 -8.29
CA LYS A 523 22.61 -17.82 -7.67
C LYS A 523 23.14 -17.93 -6.25
N ASN A 524 24.18 -17.17 -5.93
CA ASN A 524 24.82 -17.08 -4.62
C ASN A 524 25.47 -15.71 -4.45
N HIS A 525 26.17 -15.47 -3.35
CA HIS A 525 26.80 -14.17 -3.08
C HIS A 525 27.99 -13.85 -3.98
N SER A 526 28.58 -14.85 -4.67
CA SER A 526 29.73 -14.60 -5.57
C SER A 526 29.30 -13.79 -6.79
N GLY A 527 29.91 -12.62 -7.00
CA GLY A 527 29.56 -11.70 -8.10
C GLY A 527 28.21 -11.00 -7.97
N MET A 528 27.52 -11.14 -6.82
CA MET A 528 26.20 -10.53 -6.60
C MET A 528 26.23 -9.02 -6.80
N GLU A 529 27.20 -8.33 -6.21
CA GLU A 529 27.31 -6.86 -6.32
C GLU A 529 27.55 -6.40 -7.76
N GLU A 530 28.41 -7.09 -8.52
CA GLU A 530 28.72 -6.75 -9.90
C GLU A 530 27.49 -6.93 -10.78
N THR A 531 26.85 -8.10 -10.71
CA THR A 531 25.62 -8.39 -11.47
C THR A 531 24.50 -7.40 -11.15
N LEU A 532 24.31 -7.08 -9.86
CA LEU A 532 23.29 -6.13 -9.43
C LEU A 532 23.58 -4.71 -9.95
N ARG A 533 24.85 -4.28 -9.91
CA ARG A 533 25.26 -2.96 -10.43
C ARG A 533 25.01 -2.86 -11.93
N GLU A 534 25.39 -3.87 -12.71
CA GLU A 534 25.14 -3.93 -14.14
C GLU A 534 23.63 -3.89 -14.44
N PHE A 535 22.85 -4.71 -13.74
CA PHE A 535 21.40 -4.77 -13.88
C PHE A 535 20.72 -3.41 -13.65
N LEU A 536 21.12 -2.70 -12.61
CA LEU A 536 20.54 -1.38 -12.27
C LEU A 536 20.86 -0.30 -13.32
N THR A 537 21.90 -0.48 -14.15
CA THR A 537 22.25 0.46 -15.22
C THR A 537 21.53 0.21 -16.54
N LEU A 538 20.86 -0.93 -16.71
CA LEU A 538 20.12 -1.24 -17.93
C LEU A 538 19.05 -0.17 -18.21
N LYS A 539 18.80 0.11 -19.48
CA LYS A 539 17.71 1.00 -19.90
C LYS A 539 16.40 0.21 -20.08
N GLY A 540 15.28 0.84 -19.81
CA GLY A 540 13.96 0.22 -19.94
C GLY A 540 13.69 -0.91 -18.95
N PRO A 541 12.65 -1.74 -19.20
CA PRO A 541 12.29 -2.86 -18.35
C PRO A 541 13.32 -3.98 -18.42
N ALA A 542 13.61 -4.60 -17.28
CA ALA A 542 14.50 -5.76 -17.19
C ALA A 542 14.15 -6.61 -15.97
N VAL A 543 14.52 -7.89 -15.97
CA VAL A 543 14.24 -8.84 -14.90
C VAL A 543 15.53 -9.44 -14.35
N LEU A 544 15.68 -9.40 -13.03
CA LEU A 544 16.75 -10.06 -12.29
C LEU A 544 16.16 -11.17 -11.42
N GLU A 545 16.52 -12.41 -11.67
CA GLU A 545 16.16 -13.53 -10.80
C GLU A 545 17.24 -13.76 -9.74
N VAL A 546 16.83 -13.73 -8.48
CA VAL A 546 17.71 -13.96 -7.33
C VAL A 546 17.28 -15.26 -6.66
N PHE A 547 18.14 -16.28 -6.71
CA PHE A 547 17.89 -17.57 -6.08
C PHE A 547 18.15 -17.46 -4.58
N THR A 548 17.09 -17.27 -3.82
CA THR A 548 17.15 -17.13 -2.36
C THR A 548 16.98 -18.50 -1.68
N ASP A 549 17.53 -18.60 -0.46
CA ASP A 549 17.45 -19.83 0.30
C ASP A 549 15.99 -20.18 0.64
N PRO A 550 15.46 -21.34 0.18
CA PRO A 550 14.08 -21.75 0.42
C PRO A 550 13.78 -22.08 1.90
N GLU A 551 14.81 -22.27 2.74
CA GLU A 551 14.69 -22.55 4.17
C GLU A 551 14.96 -21.33 5.06
N GLU A 552 15.29 -20.16 4.48
CA GLU A 552 15.56 -18.96 5.27
C GLU A 552 14.27 -18.39 5.85
N TYR A 553 14.22 -18.27 7.19
CA TYR A 553 13.06 -17.76 7.91
C TYR A 553 12.86 -16.26 7.73
N HIS A 554 11.62 -15.83 7.94
CA HIS A 554 11.34 -14.40 8.14
C HIS A 554 11.65 -14.02 9.59
N GLU A 555 12.75 -13.32 9.80
CA GLU A 555 13.28 -12.94 11.11
C GLU A 555 13.95 -11.55 11.08
N PRO A 556 13.99 -10.79 12.18
CA PRO A 556 13.40 -11.14 13.47
C PRO A 556 11.87 -11.10 13.45
N LYS A 557 11.24 -11.87 14.32
CA LYS A 557 9.78 -11.84 14.48
C LYS A 557 9.36 -12.02 15.93
N VAL A 558 8.16 -11.57 16.25
CA VAL A 558 7.50 -11.84 17.52
C VAL A 558 7.05 -13.31 17.52
N VAL A 559 7.47 -14.06 18.54
CA VAL A 559 7.18 -15.48 18.65
C VAL A 559 6.05 -15.71 19.66
N ALA A 560 5.02 -16.46 19.26
CA ALA A 560 4.01 -16.94 20.19
C ALA A 560 4.61 -18.04 21.09
N LYS A 561 4.20 -18.08 22.36
CA LYS A 561 4.58 -19.12 23.32
C LYS A 561 3.47 -20.15 23.41
N LEU A 562 3.82 -21.42 23.63
CA LEU A 562 2.84 -22.47 23.93
C LEU A 562 2.56 -22.41 25.43
N GLY A 563 1.31 -22.17 25.80
CA GLY A 563 0.86 -22.20 27.20
C GLY A 563 0.80 -23.65 27.75
N SER A 564 0.73 -23.78 29.07
CA SER A 564 0.59 -25.09 29.76
C SER A 564 -0.73 -25.81 29.41
N ASP A 565 -1.72 -25.09 28.91
CA ASP A 565 -3.01 -25.60 28.43
C ASP A 565 -3.01 -25.99 26.93
N GLY A 566 -1.82 -25.97 26.28
CA GLY A 566 -1.67 -26.27 24.87
C GLY A 566 -2.12 -25.19 23.92
N LYS A 567 -2.52 -24.00 24.42
CA LYS A 567 -2.91 -22.87 23.58
C LYS A 567 -1.74 -21.95 23.30
N PHE A 568 -1.75 -21.34 22.12
CA PHE A 568 -0.77 -20.31 21.79
C PHE A 568 -1.08 -19.00 22.51
N ILE A 569 -0.10 -18.52 23.27
CA ILE A 569 -0.12 -17.21 23.92
C ILE A 569 0.63 -16.24 23.00
N PRO A 570 -0.01 -15.16 22.53
CA PRO A 570 0.68 -14.15 21.71
C PRO A 570 1.83 -13.51 22.49
N GLY A 571 3.00 -13.39 21.85
CA GLY A 571 4.12 -12.64 22.40
C GLY A 571 3.86 -11.14 22.39
N ASN A 572 4.56 -10.40 23.24
CA ASN A 572 4.62 -8.94 23.19
C ASN A 572 5.54 -8.47 22.06
N LEU A 573 5.40 -7.24 21.60
CA LEU A 573 6.28 -6.71 20.53
C LEU A 573 7.76 -6.71 20.94
N GLN A 574 8.08 -6.47 22.21
CA GLN A 574 9.45 -6.54 22.73
C GLN A 574 10.04 -7.97 22.76
N ASP A 575 9.20 -9.01 22.65
CA ASP A 575 9.65 -10.41 22.55
C ASP A 575 10.16 -10.76 21.12
N ILE A 576 10.27 -9.75 20.24
CA ILE A 576 10.84 -9.91 18.91
C ILE A 576 12.30 -10.37 18.97
N LYS A 577 12.64 -11.42 18.23
CA LYS A 577 14.00 -11.99 18.23
C LYS A 577 14.37 -12.63 16.91
N TRP A 578 15.68 -12.74 16.69
CA TRP A 578 16.24 -13.63 15.68
C TRP A 578 15.92 -15.08 16.05
N LEU A 579 15.67 -15.90 15.05
CA LEU A 579 15.44 -17.33 15.24
C LEU A 579 16.80 -18.07 15.21
N GLU A 580 16.92 -19.11 16.04
CA GLU A 580 18.09 -19.98 16.08
C GLU A 580 18.04 -21.04 14.98
#